data_93aec175d4293de40bad5e68c958a57c
#
_entry.id   93aec175d4293de40bad5e68c958a57c
#
_cell.length_a   1.000
_cell.length_b   1.000
_cell.length_c   1.000
_cell.angle_alpha   90.00
_cell.angle_beta   90.00
_cell.angle_gamma   90.00
#
_symmetry.space_group_name_H-M   'P 1'
#
loop_
_entity.id
_entity.type
_entity.pdbx_description
1 polymer ?
#
loop_
_entity_poly.entity_id
_entity_poly.type
_entity_poly.pdbx_seq_one_letter_code
_entity_poly.pdbx_strand_id
1 'polypeptide(L)'
;VLMNKIFITGFLFFISFMQAEECVPEPNASVYFISPQDNYVSKSSEVKIVFGIKNFDILPAGIIGCNSGHHHLVINAELPNLSRPIPSTENYIHFGKGQTETTINLKPGRHTLQLLVGDYAHIPHKNPIFSKKINIEVTSFE
;
A
#
# COMPACT_ATOMS: atom_id res chain seq x y z
N VAL A 1 20.05 54.82 52.62
CA VAL A 1 20.29 54.39 51.25
C VAL A 1 19.54 53.05 51.05
N LEU A 2 18.40 53.09 50.35
CA LEU A 2 17.60 51.89 50.01
C LEU A 2 18.23 51.22 48.77
N MET A 3 18.70 50.00 48.94
CA MET A 3 19.11 49.15 47.81
C MET A 3 17.90 48.35 47.29
N ASN A 4 17.37 48.77 46.12
CA ASN A 4 16.35 47.99 45.39
C ASN A 4 16.99 46.71 44.80
N LYS A 5 16.56 45.54 45.29
CA LYS A 5 16.87 44.25 44.67
C LYS A 5 15.87 44.02 43.55
N ILE A 6 16.35 44.12 42.29
CA ILE A 6 15.58 43.72 41.12
C ILE A 6 15.64 42.19 41.03
N PHE A 7 14.50 41.53 41.28
CA PHE A 7 14.33 40.09 40.96
C PHE A 7 13.99 39.96 39.48
N ILE A 8 14.95 39.50 38.70
CA ILE A 8 14.71 39.10 37.31
C ILE A 8 14.18 37.67 37.36
N THR A 9 12.85 37.49 37.21
CA THR A 9 12.19 36.20 37.06
C THR A 9 12.40 35.76 35.62
N GLY A 10 13.41 34.91 35.37
CA GLY A 10 13.61 34.28 34.08
C GLY A 10 12.48 33.30 33.74
N PHE A 11 11.63 33.68 32.77
CA PHE A 11 10.60 32.82 32.24
C PHE A 11 11.26 31.84 31.27
N LEU A 12 11.51 30.60 31.70
CA LEU A 12 11.99 29.53 30.83
C LEU A 12 10.82 29.11 29.92
N PHE A 13 10.94 29.51 28.67
CA PHE A 13 10.03 29.04 27.61
C PHE A 13 10.43 27.60 27.25
N PHE A 14 9.70 26.61 27.77
CA PHE A 14 9.83 25.24 27.33
C PHE A 14 9.19 25.14 25.93
N ILE A 15 10.01 25.18 24.88
CA ILE A 15 9.57 24.83 23.54
C ILE A 15 9.44 23.31 23.50
N SER A 16 8.23 22.82 23.69
CA SER A 16 7.91 21.41 23.44
C SER A 16 7.96 21.17 21.95
N PHE A 17 9.01 20.55 21.48
CA PHE A 17 9.03 19.98 20.13
C PHE A 17 8.04 18.84 20.09
N MET A 18 6.86 19.07 19.54
CA MET A 18 5.99 17.99 19.08
C MET A 18 6.69 17.31 17.92
N GLN A 19 7.35 16.19 18.18
CA GLN A 19 7.76 15.28 17.13
C GLN A 19 6.48 14.71 16.52
N ALA A 20 6.27 14.95 15.22
CA ALA A 20 5.24 14.23 14.48
C ALA A 20 5.60 12.73 14.55
N GLU A 21 4.71 11.94 15.12
CA GLU A 21 4.90 10.50 15.21
C GLU A 21 4.94 9.93 13.79
N GLU A 22 6.04 9.25 13.45
CA GLU A 22 6.21 8.66 12.12
C GLU A 22 5.15 7.57 11.93
N CYS A 23 4.37 7.69 10.89
CA CYS A 23 3.28 6.78 10.61
C CYS A 23 3.81 5.47 10.00
N VAL A 24 3.96 4.45 10.82
CA VAL A 24 4.42 3.12 10.41
C VAL A 24 3.26 2.14 10.50
N PRO A 25 3.01 1.32 9.46
CA PRO A 25 2.00 0.27 9.53
C PRO A 25 2.22 -0.69 10.69
N GLU A 26 1.13 -1.29 11.17
CA GLU A 26 1.19 -2.35 12.18
C GLU A 26 2.14 -3.47 11.75
N PRO A 27 2.96 -4.03 12.65
CA PRO A 27 3.95 -5.07 12.30
C PRO A 27 3.35 -6.31 11.64
N ASN A 28 2.06 -6.58 11.88
CA ASN A 28 1.32 -7.71 11.33
C ASN A 28 0.42 -7.33 10.15
N ALA A 29 0.57 -6.14 9.59
CA ALA A 29 -0.15 -5.73 8.38
C ALA A 29 0.26 -6.62 7.21
N SER A 30 -0.71 -7.16 6.49
CA SER A 30 -0.44 -8.03 5.35
C SER A 30 -1.52 -7.93 4.29
N VAL A 31 -1.10 -8.09 3.03
CA VAL A 31 -1.96 -8.17 1.85
C VAL A 31 -1.78 -9.54 1.20
N TYR A 32 -2.85 -10.11 0.66
CA TYR A 32 -2.83 -11.44 0.06
C TYR A 32 -3.95 -11.59 -0.97
N PHE A 33 -3.85 -12.61 -1.82
CA PHE A 33 -4.93 -12.98 -2.73
C PHE A 33 -5.94 -13.89 -2.00
N ILE A 34 -7.20 -13.47 -1.96
CA ILE A 34 -8.30 -14.37 -1.61
C ILE A 34 -8.57 -15.27 -2.81
N SER A 35 -8.57 -14.69 -4.03
CA SER A 35 -8.69 -15.39 -5.30
C SER A 35 -7.97 -14.58 -6.39
N PRO A 36 -7.31 -15.22 -7.36
CA PRO A 36 -7.01 -16.65 -7.43
C PRO A 36 -5.90 -17.08 -6.45
N GLN A 37 -5.77 -18.38 -6.23
CA GLN A 37 -4.63 -18.95 -5.52
C GLN A 37 -3.46 -19.19 -6.49
N ASP A 38 -2.26 -19.42 -5.94
CA ASP A 38 -1.08 -19.77 -6.74
C ASP A 38 -1.34 -21.03 -7.59
N ASN A 39 -0.84 -21.02 -8.83
CA ASN A 39 -1.03 -22.06 -9.84
C ASN A 39 -2.49 -22.23 -10.34
N TYR A 40 -3.32 -21.20 -10.19
CA TYR A 40 -4.67 -21.20 -10.74
C TYR A 40 -4.64 -21.27 -12.28
N VAL A 41 -5.51 -22.10 -12.85
CA VAL A 41 -5.70 -22.23 -14.30
C VAL A 41 -7.07 -21.69 -14.67
N SER A 42 -7.10 -20.65 -15.50
CA SER A 42 -8.34 -20.06 -16.04
C SER A 42 -8.60 -20.58 -17.47
N LYS A 43 -9.86 -20.90 -17.73
CA LYS A 43 -10.38 -21.18 -19.09
C LYS A 43 -11.00 -19.94 -19.74
N SER A 44 -10.87 -18.78 -19.12
CA SER A 44 -11.38 -17.50 -19.59
C SER A 44 -10.27 -16.45 -19.57
N SER A 45 -10.28 -15.54 -20.54
CA SER A 45 -9.41 -14.35 -20.52
C SER A 45 -9.75 -13.44 -19.35
N GLU A 46 -11.01 -13.43 -18.89
CA GLU A 46 -11.45 -12.65 -17.74
C GLU A 46 -11.13 -13.40 -16.45
N VAL A 47 -10.23 -12.85 -15.67
CA VAL A 47 -9.82 -13.40 -14.40
C VAL A 47 -10.29 -12.46 -13.29
N LYS A 48 -11.19 -12.95 -12.44
CA LYS A 48 -11.62 -12.21 -11.24
C LYS A 48 -10.56 -12.35 -10.16
N ILE A 49 -10.16 -11.21 -9.59
CA ILE A 49 -9.17 -11.12 -8.52
C ILE A 49 -9.82 -10.48 -7.30
N VAL A 50 -9.67 -11.11 -6.15
CA VAL A 50 -10.17 -10.62 -4.86
C VAL A 50 -8.99 -10.46 -3.92
N PHE A 51 -8.83 -9.25 -3.38
CA PHE A 51 -7.75 -8.87 -2.49
C PHE A 51 -8.14 -9.07 -1.04
N GLY A 52 -7.23 -9.63 -0.25
CA GLY A 52 -7.34 -9.72 1.19
C GLY A 52 -6.37 -8.77 1.86
N ILE A 53 -6.79 -8.19 2.97
CA ILE A 53 -5.99 -7.33 3.83
C ILE A 53 -6.18 -7.73 5.28
N LYS A 54 -5.15 -7.61 6.10
CA LYS A 54 -5.20 -7.89 7.53
C LYS A 54 -4.41 -6.84 8.29
N ASN A 55 -4.96 -6.38 9.41
CA ASN A 55 -4.36 -5.39 10.31
C ASN A 55 -3.94 -4.09 9.60
N PHE A 56 -4.74 -3.64 8.64
CA PHE A 56 -4.50 -2.48 7.83
C PHE A 56 -5.81 -1.99 7.21
N ASP A 57 -6.02 -0.69 7.11
CA ASP A 57 -7.23 -0.09 6.58
C ASP A 57 -7.09 0.26 5.10
N ILE A 58 -8.08 -0.12 4.29
CA ILE A 58 -8.14 0.31 2.89
C ILE A 58 -8.90 1.62 2.80
N LEU A 59 -8.20 2.65 2.36
CA LEU A 59 -8.74 3.99 2.13
C LEU A 59 -8.51 4.40 0.67
N PRO A 60 -9.38 5.28 0.12
CA PRO A 60 -9.13 5.89 -1.18
C PRO A 60 -7.81 6.66 -1.23
N ALA A 61 -7.21 6.75 -2.42
CA ALA A 61 -6.06 7.62 -2.69
C ALA A 61 -6.36 9.06 -2.28
N GLY A 62 -5.37 9.76 -1.75
CA GLY A 62 -5.50 11.13 -1.25
C GLY A 62 -6.07 11.25 0.16
N ILE A 63 -6.61 10.17 0.73
CA ILE A 63 -7.08 10.16 2.14
C ILE A 63 -5.93 9.76 3.05
N ILE A 64 -5.52 10.69 3.92
CA ILE A 64 -4.42 10.48 4.86
C ILE A 64 -4.95 9.65 6.05
N GLY A 65 -4.25 8.56 6.33
CA GLY A 65 -4.46 7.73 7.49
C GLY A 65 -3.16 7.05 7.87
N CYS A 66 -2.94 6.74 9.12
CA CYS A 66 -1.71 6.09 9.54
C CYS A 66 -1.77 4.65 9.07
N ASN A 67 -2.00 3.69 9.52
CA ASN A 67 -2.04 2.28 9.13
C ASN A 67 -3.04 2.02 7.97
N SER A 68 -2.93 2.79 6.88
CA SER A 68 -3.91 2.77 5.79
C SER A 68 -3.31 3.05 4.41
N GLY A 69 -4.03 2.67 3.38
CA GLY A 69 -3.65 2.89 1.99
C GLY A 69 -4.59 2.18 1.03
N HIS A 70 -4.14 1.95 -0.19
CA HIS A 70 -4.95 1.31 -1.22
C HIS A 70 -4.14 0.29 -2.04
N HIS A 71 -4.86 -0.62 -2.66
CA HIS A 71 -4.26 -1.71 -3.42
C HIS A 71 -3.67 -1.24 -4.76
N HIS A 72 -2.56 -1.88 -5.13
CA HIS A 72 -2.02 -1.92 -6.49
C HIS A 72 -1.81 -3.39 -6.87
N LEU A 73 -2.03 -3.72 -8.14
CA LEU A 73 -1.78 -5.04 -8.70
C LEU A 73 -0.63 -4.96 -9.69
N VAL A 74 0.41 -5.73 -9.43
CA VAL A 74 1.55 -5.89 -10.31
C VAL A 74 1.32 -7.13 -11.17
N ILE A 75 1.37 -6.95 -12.51
CA ILE A 75 1.12 -8.01 -13.49
C ILE A 75 2.36 -8.17 -14.35
N ASN A 76 2.92 -9.38 -14.42
CA ASN A 76 4.06 -9.73 -15.28
C ASN A 76 5.27 -8.78 -15.11
N ALA A 77 5.49 -8.29 -13.92
CA ALA A 77 6.58 -7.38 -13.57
C ALA A 77 7.14 -7.68 -12.18
N GLU A 78 8.27 -7.08 -11.87
CA GLU A 78 8.85 -7.05 -10.54
C GLU A 78 8.24 -5.89 -9.73
N LEU A 79 8.39 -5.93 -8.39
CA LEU A 79 8.02 -4.79 -7.55
C LEU A 79 8.77 -3.54 -8.00
N PRO A 80 8.11 -2.37 -8.03
CA PRO A 80 8.76 -1.11 -8.40
C PRO A 80 9.71 -0.64 -7.30
N ASN A 81 10.33 0.52 -7.49
CA ASN A 81 11.10 1.16 -6.43
C ASN A 81 10.15 1.50 -5.25
N LEU A 82 10.36 0.82 -4.12
CA LEU A 82 9.51 0.92 -2.93
C LEU A 82 9.65 2.24 -2.15
N SER A 83 10.57 3.12 -2.56
CA SER A 83 10.75 4.45 -1.97
C SER A 83 10.19 5.58 -2.84
N ARG A 84 9.44 5.25 -3.89
CA ARG A 84 8.87 6.21 -4.84
C ARG A 84 7.40 5.88 -5.11
N PRO A 85 6.64 6.83 -5.66
CA PRO A 85 5.27 6.54 -6.09
C PRO A 85 5.23 5.35 -7.05
N ILE A 86 4.29 4.45 -6.80
CA ILE A 86 4.06 3.27 -7.63
C ILE A 86 3.64 3.74 -9.02
N PRO A 87 4.26 3.23 -10.11
CA PRO A 87 3.87 3.58 -11.46
C PRO A 87 2.40 3.26 -11.73
N SER A 88 1.78 3.96 -12.68
CA SER A 88 0.47 3.62 -13.22
C SER A 88 0.62 3.26 -14.69
N THR A 89 0.69 1.98 -14.97
CA THR A 89 0.87 1.40 -16.32
C THR A 89 0.05 0.12 -16.45
N GLU A 90 0.09 -0.53 -17.60
CA GLU A 90 -0.56 -1.83 -17.80
C GLU A 90 -0.04 -2.95 -16.87
N ASN A 91 1.20 -2.81 -16.38
CA ASN A 91 1.80 -3.77 -15.44
C ASN A 91 1.57 -3.39 -13.95
N TYR A 92 1.13 -2.17 -13.68
CA TYR A 92 0.90 -1.64 -12.32
C TYR A 92 -0.46 -0.97 -12.26
N ILE A 93 -1.48 -1.76 -11.93
CA ILE A 93 -2.87 -1.27 -11.88
C ILE A 93 -3.16 -0.66 -10.52
N HIS A 94 -3.72 0.52 -10.52
CA HIS A 94 -4.04 1.31 -9.34
C HIS A 94 -5.53 1.21 -8.97
N PHE A 95 -5.83 0.98 -7.69
CA PHE A 95 -7.20 0.86 -7.14
C PHE A 95 -7.51 2.01 -6.17
N GLY A 96 -7.41 3.23 -6.67
CA GLY A 96 -7.49 4.46 -5.88
C GLY A 96 -8.84 4.82 -5.27
N LYS A 97 -9.88 4.04 -5.52
CA LYS A 97 -11.20 4.21 -4.87
C LYS A 97 -11.39 3.29 -3.65
N GLY A 98 -10.33 2.57 -3.24
CA GLY A 98 -10.42 1.59 -2.17
C GLY A 98 -11.07 0.27 -2.59
N GLN A 99 -10.98 -0.08 -3.88
CA GLN A 99 -11.51 -1.35 -4.39
C GLN A 99 -10.75 -2.52 -3.76
N THR A 100 -11.49 -3.59 -3.47
CA THR A 100 -10.96 -4.83 -2.90
C THR A 100 -11.07 -6.01 -3.86
N GLU A 101 -11.57 -5.79 -5.07
CA GLU A 101 -11.65 -6.76 -6.14
C GLU A 101 -11.61 -6.11 -7.51
N THR A 102 -11.27 -6.89 -8.52
CA THR A 102 -11.28 -6.47 -9.92
C THR A 102 -11.45 -7.69 -10.84
N THR A 103 -11.76 -7.43 -12.10
CA THR A 103 -11.62 -8.41 -13.19
C THR A 103 -10.62 -7.86 -14.20
N ILE A 104 -9.61 -8.64 -14.53
CA ILE A 104 -8.60 -8.29 -15.54
C ILE A 104 -8.69 -9.20 -16.75
N ASN A 105 -8.34 -8.68 -17.93
CA ASN A 105 -8.24 -9.46 -19.16
C ASN A 105 -6.79 -9.85 -19.39
N LEU A 106 -6.53 -11.15 -19.47
CA LEU A 106 -5.22 -11.73 -19.75
C LEU A 106 -5.25 -12.56 -21.04
N LYS A 107 -4.20 -12.46 -21.81
CA LYS A 107 -3.99 -13.33 -22.99
C LYS A 107 -3.71 -14.77 -22.54
N PRO A 108 -3.97 -15.77 -23.38
CA PRO A 108 -3.50 -17.13 -23.12
C PRO A 108 -2.00 -17.17 -22.79
N GLY A 109 -1.63 -17.96 -21.78
CA GLY A 109 -0.25 -18.10 -21.34
C GLY A 109 -0.11 -18.00 -19.83
N ARG A 110 1.13 -17.99 -19.37
CA ARG A 110 1.49 -17.86 -17.95
C ARG A 110 1.66 -16.42 -17.57
N HIS A 111 1.14 -16.07 -16.39
CA HIS A 111 1.19 -14.73 -15.84
C HIS A 111 1.62 -14.78 -14.39
N THR A 112 2.25 -13.71 -13.93
CA THR A 112 2.54 -13.48 -12.52
C THR A 112 1.69 -12.33 -12.01
N LEU A 113 1.19 -12.47 -10.79
CA LEU A 113 0.44 -11.43 -10.08
C LEU A 113 1.06 -11.21 -8.71
N GLN A 114 1.13 -9.95 -8.29
CA GLN A 114 1.57 -9.58 -6.94
C GLN A 114 0.81 -8.35 -6.47
N LEU A 115 0.39 -8.33 -5.20
CA LEU A 115 -0.25 -7.16 -4.59
C LEU A 115 0.81 -6.30 -3.90
N LEU A 116 0.62 -4.99 -3.97
CA LEU A 116 1.42 -3.98 -3.29
C LEU A 116 0.45 -2.92 -2.74
N VAL A 117 0.71 -2.42 -1.54
CA VAL A 117 -0.08 -1.34 -0.93
C VAL A 117 0.71 -0.04 -1.02
N GLY A 118 0.06 1.01 -1.49
CA GLY A 118 0.54 2.38 -1.45
C GLY A 118 -0.23 3.22 -0.45
N ASP A 119 0.43 4.22 0.14
CA ASP A 119 -0.19 5.22 0.99
C ASP A 119 -1.07 6.20 0.20
N TYR A 120 -1.57 7.25 0.86
CA TYR A 120 -2.40 8.29 0.23
C TYR A 120 -1.76 8.94 -1.01
N ALA A 121 -0.42 8.95 -1.10
CA ALA A 121 0.37 9.52 -2.19
C ALA A 121 0.94 8.44 -3.15
N HIS A 122 0.44 7.20 -3.08
CA HIS A 122 0.88 6.05 -3.88
C HIS A 122 2.30 5.58 -3.57
N ILE A 123 2.86 5.96 -2.44
CA ILE A 123 4.20 5.54 -2.03
C ILE A 123 4.06 4.34 -1.09
N PRO A 124 4.80 3.23 -1.32
CA PRO A 124 4.86 2.15 -0.35
C PRO A 124 5.33 2.64 1.02
N HIS A 125 4.74 2.10 2.08
CA HIS A 125 5.13 2.45 3.44
C HIS A 125 6.60 2.11 3.72
N LYS A 126 7.19 2.71 4.76
CA LYS A 126 8.57 2.44 5.19
C LYS A 126 8.83 0.95 5.42
N ASN A 127 7.85 0.25 6.02
CA ASN A 127 7.76 -1.19 6.04
C ASN A 127 6.77 -1.61 4.94
N PRO A 128 7.24 -1.95 3.73
CA PRO A 128 6.35 -2.16 2.59
C PRO A 128 5.44 -3.37 2.79
N ILE A 129 4.18 -3.22 2.42
CA ILE A 129 3.18 -4.29 2.50
C ILE A 129 2.93 -4.80 1.09
N PHE A 130 3.36 -6.02 0.82
CA PHE A 130 3.14 -6.69 -0.46
C PHE A 130 2.90 -8.19 -0.26
N SER A 131 2.21 -8.80 -1.20
CA SER A 131 1.90 -10.23 -1.16
C SER A 131 3.05 -11.08 -1.68
N LYS A 132 2.94 -12.40 -1.48
CA LYS A 132 3.67 -13.36 -2.32
C LYS A 132 3.27 -13.13 -3.79
N LYS A 133 4.25 -13.32 -4.69
CA LYS A 133 3.99 -13.40 -6.13
C LYS A 133 3.34 -14.75 -6.39
N ILE A 134 2.21 -14.75 -7.09
CA ILE A 134 1.52 -15.97 -7.53
C ILE A 134 1.64 -16.14 -9.03
N ASN A 135 1.59 -17.37 -9.49
CA ASN A 135 1.55 -17.75 -10.89
C ASN A 135 0.14 -18.19 -11.25
N ILE A 136 -0.34 -17.74 -12.38
CA ILE A 136 -1.60 -18.21 -12.96
C ILE A 136 -1.40 -18.56 -14.43
N GLU A 137 -2.22 -19.41 -14.98
CA GLU A 137 -2.21 -19.78 -16.38
C GLU A 137 -3.60 -19.54 -16.98
N VAL A 138 -3.62 -18.89 -18.14
CA VAL A 138 -4.83 -18.74 -18.96
C VAL A 138 -4.68 -19.67 -20.14
N THR A 139 -5.60 -20.64 -20.27
CA THR A 139 -5.56 -21.58 -21.39
C THR A 139 -6.09 -20.92 -22.68
N SER A 140 -5.69 -21.44 -23.83
CA SER A 140 -6.24 -20.99 -25.11
C SER A 140 -7.75 -21.23 -25.17
N PHE A 141 -8.48 -20.26 -25.72
CA PHE A 141 -9.92 -20.40 -26.00
C PHE A 141 -10.05 -21.06 -27.38
N GLU A 142 -10.75 -22.17 -27.45
CA GLU A 142 -11.23 -22.75 -28.71
C GLU A 142 -12.45 -21.99 -29.22
#